data_3fc36d85c5d4c6ad607e8c0f3dcf198a
#
_entry.id   3fc36d85c5d4c6ad607e8c0f3dcf198a
#
_cell.length_a   1.000
_cell.length_b   1.000
_cell.length_c   1.000
_cell.angle_alpha   90.00
_cell.angle_beta   90.00
_cell.angle_gamma   90.00
#
_symmetry.space_group_name_H-M   'P 1'
#
loop_
_entity.id
_entity.type
_entity.pdbx_description
1 polymer ?
#
loop_
_entity_poly.entity_id
_entity_poly.type
_entity_poly.pdbx_seq_one_letter_code
_entity_poly.pdbx_strand_id
1 'polypeptide(L)'
;MSNQKRVDAAIVGLIGVEASTLAIMSVLHLTGIVAGGTRPYRPTAAGIAEAVIGAVLTVGAAALGRSSRHGRDTAVAALGFAILGVIAGLSFTIRGGGAIDIAYHATLLPLLLITLAGISMKPSVRLAPPPSARDSAGMC
;
A
#
# COMPACT_ATOMS: atom_id res chain seq x y z
N MET A 1 -10.30 -1.47 -22.80
CA MET A 1 -9.98 -1.71 -21.37
C MET A 1 -10.84 -0.78 -20.54
N SER A 2 -11.64 -1.30 -19.59
CA SER A 2 -12.51 -0.47 -18.76
C SER A 2 -11.67 0.48 -17.88
N ASN A 3 -12.23 1.63 -17.50
CA ASN A 3 -11.54 2.61 -16.65
C ASN A 3 -11.09 1.98 -15.31
N GLN A 4 -11.91 1.08 -14.76
CA GLN A 4 -11.59 0.34 -13.54
C GLN A 4 -10.30 -0.48 -13.66
N LYS A 5 -10.12 -1.22 -14.77
CA LYS A 5 -8.89 -2.00 -14.98
C LYS A 5 -7.64 -1.14 -15.08
N ARG A 6 -7.74 0.08 -15.60
CA ARG A 6 -6.62 1.03 -15.65
C ARG A 6 -6.26 1.52 -14.25
N VAL A 7 -7.26 1.85 -13.43
CA VAL A 7 -7.05 2.28 -12.04
C VAL A 7 -6.42 1.16 -11.22
N ASP A 8 -6.95 -0.07 -11.31
CA ASP A 8 -6.39 -1.21 -10.59
C ASP A 8 -4.94 -1.51 -11.03
N ALA A 9 -4.63 -1.40 -12.32
CA ALA A 9 -3.26 -1.56 -12.82
C ALA A 9 -2.30 -0.47 -12.30
N ALA A 10 -2.76 0.77 -12.22
CA ALA A 10 -1.96 1.87 -11.66
C ALA A 10 -1.69 1.64 -10.15
N ILE A 11 -2.69 1.21 -9.39
CA ILE A 11 -2.55 0.89 -7.97
C ILE A 11 -1.59 -0.28 -7.77
N VAL A 12 -1.70 -1.35 -8.56
CA VAL A 12 -0.75 -2.48 -8.53
C VAL A 12 0.67 -2.00 -8.80
N GLY A 13 0.85 -1.10 -9.77
CA GLY A 13 2.15 -0.49 -10.07
C GLY A 13 2.70 0.30 -8.88
N LEU A 14 1.88 1.13 -8.22
CA LEU A 14 2.28 1.89 -7.04
C LEU A 14 2.70 0.98 -5.88
N ILE A 15 1.89 -0.01 -5.53
CA ILE A 15 2.22 -0.98 -4.48
C ILE A 15 3.52 -1.73 -4.85
N GLY A 16 3.72 -2.04 -6.13
CA GLY A 16 4.96 -2.68 -6.61
C GLY A 16 6.19 -1.80 -6.39
N VAL A 17 6.09 -0.50 -6.65
CA VAL A 17 7.17 0.47 -6.38
C VAL A 17 7.44 0.56 -4.88
N GLU A 18 6.41 0.72 -4.05
CA GLU A 18 6.52 0.78 -2.58
C GLU A 18 7.18 -0.49 -2.01
N ALA A 19 6.75 -1.68 -2.46
CA ALA A 19 7.35 -2.94 -2.06
C ALA A 19 8.82 -3.06 -2.48
N SER A 20 9.16 -2.57 -3.68
CA SER A 20 10.54 -2.60 -4.19
C SER A 20 11.46 -1.68 -3.39
N THR A 21 10.99 -0.49 -3.01
CA THR A 21 11.78 0.43 -2.16
C THR A 21 12.03 -0.16 -0.78
N LEU A 22 11.05 -0.84 -0.18
CA LEU A 22 11.21 -1.56 1.09
C LEU A 22 12.22 -2.71 0.96
N ALA A 23 12.19 -3.46 -0.14
CA ALA A 23 13.17 -4.52 -0.39
C ALA A 23 14.60 -3.95 -0.51
N ILE A 24 14.77 -2.82 -1.20
CA ILE A 24 16.06 -2.14 -1.33
C ILE A 24 16.55 -1.68 0.05
N MET A 25 15.71 -0.97 0.82
CA MET A 25 16.09 -0.50 2.15
C MET A 25 16.39 -1.64 3.10
N SER A 26 15.63 -2.73 3.04
CA SER A 26 15.93 -3.96 3.78
C SER A 26 17.35 -4.46 3.51
N VAL A 27 17.74 -4.55 2.24
CA VAL A 27 19.10 -4.98 1.86
C VAL A 27 20.14 -4.01 2.40
N LEU A 28 19.92 -2.69 2.28
CA LEU A 28 20.85 -1.66 2.76
C LEU A 28 21.05 -1.73 4.28
N HIS A 29 19.99 -2.01 5.04
CA HIS A 29 20.06 -2.20 6.49
C HIS A 29 20.75 -3.52 6.86
N LEU A 30 20.42 -4.62 6.19
CA LEU A 30 21.01 -5.93 6.48
C LEU A 30 22.50 -6.02 6.11
N THR A 31 22.93 -5.27 5.09
CA THR A 31 24.34 -5.18 4.68
C THR A 31 25.13 -4.14 5.46
N GLY A 32 24.47 -3.35 6.31
CA GLY A 32 25.12 -2.30 7.13
C GLY A 32 25.50 -1.04 6.34
N ILE A 33 25.06 -0.89 5.07
CA ILE A 33 25.29 0.32 4.27
C ILE A 33 24.52 1.49 4.91
N VAL A 34 23.28 1.28 5.33
CA VAL A 34 22.54 2.21 6.15
C VAL A 34 22.68 1.77 7.60
N ALA A 35 23.58 2.42 8.30
CA ALA A 35 23.81 2.18 9.73
C ALA A 35 22.97 3.15 10.55
N GLY A 36 22.38 2.67 11.63
CA GLY A 36 21.73 3.52 12.63
C GLY A 36 22.77 4.15 13.58
N GLY A 37 22.46 5.35 14.08
CA GLY A 37 23.37 6.10 14.93
C GLY A 37 23.45 5.57 16.37
N THR A 38 22.32 5.47 17.09
CA THR A 38 22.29 5.19 18.53
C THR A 38 21.11 4.29 18.93
N ARG A 39 21.28 3.60 20.07
CA ARG A 39 20.15 2.84 20.67
C ARG A 39 18.98 3.78 21.02
N PRO A 40 17.72 3.36 20.86
CA PRO A 40 17.24 1.96 20.70
C PRO A 40 17.22 1.42 19.27
N TYR A 41 17.63 2.18 18.25
CA TYR A 41 17.58 1.77 16.86
C TYR A 41 18.54 0.59 16.55
N ARG A 42 18.05 -0.38 15.78
CA ARG A 42 18.81 -1.56 15.34
C ARG A 42 18.62 -1.77 13.83
N PRO A 43 19.64 -1.49 12.99
CA PRO A 43 19.51 -1.62 11.53
C PRO A 43 19.03 -3.00 11.07
N THR A 44 19.55 -4.07 11.66
CA THR A 44 19.15 -5.44 11.32
C THR A 44 17.66 -5.68 11.59
N ALA A 45 17.12 -5.18 12.70
CA ALA A 45 15.70 -5.31 13.00
C ALA A 45 14.84 -4.50 12.02
N ALA A 46 15.29 -3.29 11.65
CA ALA A 46 14.66 -2.47 10.63
C ALA A 46 14.62 -3.20 9.29
N GLY A 47 15.76 -3.73 8.83
CA GLY A 47 15.85 -4.48 7.58
C GLY A 47 14.92 -5.70 7.52
N ILE A 48 14.82 -6.47 8.62
CA ILE A 48 13.89 -7.59 8.70
C ILE A 48 12.43 -7.11 8.62
N ALA A 49 12.08 -6.06 9.33
CA ALA A 49 10.73 -5.50 9.31
C ALA A 49 10.35 -5.00 7.90
N GLU A 50 11.25 -4.30 7.22
CA GLU A 50 11.07 -3.82 5.85
C GLU A 50 10.89 -4.98 4.86
N ALA A 51 11.67 -6.08 5.01
CA ALA A 51 11.50 -7.27 4.19
C ALA A 51 10.10 -7.89 4.36
N VAL A 52 9.62 -7.99 5.60
CA VAL A 52 8.28 -8.53 5.90
C VAL A 52 7.19 -7.62 5.33
N ILE A 53 7.30 -6.32 5.53
CA ILE A 53 6.31 -5.35 5.01
C ILE A 53 6.28 -5.40 3.47
N GLY A 54 7.46 -5.41 2.82
CA GLY A 54 7.58 -5.51 1.37
C GLY A 54 6.99 -6.81 0.81
N ALA A 55 7.20 -7.94 1.50
CA ALA A 55 6.60 -9.21 1.11
C ALA A 55 5.07 -9.18 1.21
N VAL A 56 4.51 -8.63 2.29
CA VAL A 56 3.06 -8.48 2.47
C VAL A 56 2.45 -7.57 1.40
N LEU A 57 3.09 -6.44 1.07
CA LEU A 57 2.66 -5.58 -0.03
C LEU A 57 2.68 -6.30 -1.38
N THR A 58 3.71 -7.11 -1.64
CA THR A 58 3.81 -7.90 -2.87
C THR A 58 2.64 -8.89 -2.99
N VAL A 59 2.25 -9.54 -1.89
CA VAL A 59 1.06 -10.41 -1.85
C VAL A 59 -0.21 -9.61 -2.13
N GLY A 60 -0.36 -8.42 -1.54
CA GLY A 60 -1.48 -7.51 -1.78
C GLY A 60 -1.58 -7.09 -3.25
N ALA A 61 -0.47 -6.68 -3.85
CA ALA A 61 -0.40 -6.32 -5.27
C ALA A 61 -0.77 -7.49 -6.18
N ALA A 62 -0.22 -8.68 -5.90
CA ALA A 62 -0.51 -9.89 -6.66
C ALA A 62 -1.99 -10.32 -6.56
N ALA A 63 -2.61 -10.19 -5.37
CA ALA A 63 -4.01 -10.49 -5.17
C ALA A 63 -4.92 -9.53 -5.96
N LEU A 64 -4.60 -8.22 -5.94
CA LEU A 64 -5.32 -7.21 -6.70
C LEU A 64 -5.17 -7.42 -8.21
N GLY A 65 -3.95 -7.71 -8.68
CA GLY A 65 -3.64 -7.93 -10.10
C GLY A 65 -4.34 -9.16 -10.69
N ARG A 66 -4.59 -10.20 -9.87
CA ARG A 66 -5.34 -11.39 -10.30
C ARG A 66 -6.84 -11.17 -10.38
N SER A 67 -7.35 -9.99 -10.06
CA SER A 67 -8.79 -9.66 -10.08
C SER A 67 -9.63 -10.67 -9.28
N SER A 68 -9.10 -11.21 -8.20
CA SER A 68 -9.80 -12.14 -7.34
C SER A 68 -10.92 -11.43 -6.56
N ARG A 69 -11.95 -12.18 -6.14
CA ARG A 69 -13.08 -11.65 -5.37
C ARG A 69 -12.63 -10.86 -4.13
N HIS A 70 -11.55 -11.29 -3.48
CA HIS A 70 -11.00 -10.70 -2.27
C HIS A 70 -9.70 -9.91 -2.52
N GLY A 71 -9.28 -9.76 -3.80
CA GLY A 71 -8.01 -9.13 -4.12
C GLY A 71 -7.88 -7.70 -3.59
N ARG A 72 -8.98 -6.95 -3.64
CA ARG A 72 -9.03 -5.58 -3.14
C ARG A 72 -8.93 -5.52 -1.61
N ASP A 73 -9.65 -6.38 -0.91
CA ASP A 73 -9.62 -6.44 0.56
C ASP A 73 -8.23 -6.86 1.05
N THR A 74 -7.61 -7.83 0.35
CA THR A 74 -6.22 -8.26 0.62
C THR A 74 -5.24 -7.11 0.43
N ALA A 75 -5.37 -6.34 -0.65
CA ALA A 75 -4.50 -5.19 -0.91
C ALA A 75 -4.70 -4.07 0.14
N VAL A 76 -5.94 -3.80 0.54
CA VAL A 76 -6.25 -2.84 1.61
C VAL A 76 -5.65 -3.28 2.94
N ALA A 77 -5.78 -4.56 3.29
CA ALA A 77 -5.18 -5.12 4.51
C ALA A 77 -3.64 -5.05 4.48
N ALA A 78 -3.03 -5.35 3.33
CA ALA A 78 -1.59 -5.26 3.15
C ALA A 78 -1.07 -3.81 3.29
N LEU A 79 -1.76 -2.84 2.69
CA LEU A 79 -1.44 -1.41 2.83
C LEU A 79 -1.62 -0.93 4.28
N GLY A 80 -2.70 -1.33 4.95
CA GLY A 80 -2.92 -1.02 6.36
C GLY A 80 -1.80 -1.56 7.25
N PHE A 81 -1.38 -2.82 7.03
CA PHE A 81 -0.23 -3.42 7.71
C PHE A 81 1.06 -2.64 7.45
N ALA A 82 1.33 -2.27 6.19
CA ALA A 82 2.50 -1.50 5.81
C ALA A 82 2.54 -0.12 6.48
N ILE A 83 1.42 0.59 6.50
CA ILE A 83 1.28 1.90 7.16
C ILE A 83 1.62 1.79 8.64
N LEU A 84 1.05 0.81 9.35
CA LEU A 84 1.33 0.58 10.77
C LEU A 84 2.81 0.25 11.00
N GLY A 85 3.38 -0.59 10.13
CA GLY A 85 4.80 -0.95 10.19
C GLY A 85 5.72 0.26 9.97
N VAL A 86 5.42 1.10 8.98
CA VAL A 86 6.19 2.33 8.70
C VAL A 86 6.06 3.35 9.82
N ILE A 87 4.88 3.52 10.43
CA ILE A 87 4.69 4.38 11.60
C ILE A 87 5.53 3.88 12.78
N ALA A 88 5.50 2.58 13.06
CA ALA A 88 6.33 1.98 14.09
C ALA A 88 7.82 2.18 13.77
N GLY A 89 8.26 1.89 12.55
CA GLY A 89 9.62 2.11 12.08
C GLY A 89 10.05 3.56 12.27
N LEU A 90 9.26 4.52 11.80
CA LEU A 90 9.54 5.94 11.94
C LEU A 90 9.71 6.35 13.40
N SER A 91 8.92 5.79 14.33
CA SER A 91 9.01 6.09 15.75
C SER A 91 10.34 5.66 16.38
N PHE A 92 10.92 4.55 15.91
CA PHE A 92 12.26 4.11 16.32
C PHE A 92 13.36 4.91 15.62
N THR A 93 13.18 5.20 14.34
CA THR A 93 14.14 5.92 13.51
C THR A 93 14.36 7.36 14.02
N ILE A 94 13.31 8.06 14.42
CA ILE A 94 13.42 9.42 15.01
C ILE A 94 14.23 9.42 16.30
N ARG A 95 14.23 8.33 17.06
CA ARG A 95 14.93 8.21 18.34
C ARG A 95 16.41 7.83 18.21
N GLY A 96 16.85 7.31 17.07
CA GLY A 96 18.23 6.85 16.97
C GLY A 96 18.68 6.44 15.58
N GLY A 97 17.85 6.61 14.54
CA GLY A 97 18.19 6.33 13.16
C GLY A 97 18.95 7.46 12.47
N GLY A 98 19.43 7.21 11.27
CA GLY A 98 20.08 8.20 10.41
C GLY A 98 19.08 9.10 9.68
N ALA A 99 19.57 10.27 9.21
CA ALA A 99 18.74 11.22 8.45
C ALA A 99 18.12 10.61 7.17
N ILE A 100 18.87 9.74 6.48
CA ILE A 100 18.39 9.04 5.28
C ILE A 100 17.19 8.17 5.61
N ASP A 101 17.26 7.44 6.70
CA ASP A 101 16.20 6.52 7.14
C ASP A 101 14.94 7.29 7.60
N ILE A 102 15.12 8.40 8.30
CA ILE A 102 14.02 9.31 8.66
C ILE A 102 13.34 9.84 7.39
N ALA A 103 14.11 10.35 6.43
CA ALA A 103 13.59 10.89 5.18
C ALA A 103 12.86 9.83 4.37
N TYR A 104 13.38 8.61 4.32
CA TYR A 104 12.74 7.48 3.64
C TYR A 104 11.36 7.16 4.23
N HIS A 105 11.28 6.96 5.56
CA HIS A 105 10.01 6.66 6.22
C HIS A 105 9.01 7.81 6.11
N ALA A 106 9.48 9.06 6.24
CA ALA A 106 8.65 10.24 6.09
C ALA A 106 8.10 10.43 4.67
N THR A 107 8.79 9.94 3.65
CA THR A 107 8.35 9.97 2.26
C THR A 107 7.44 8.78 1.92
N LEU A 108 7.77 7.59 2.42
CA LEU A 108 7.00 6.37 2.14
C LEU A 108 5.60 6.41 2.76
N LEU A 109 5.48 6.95 3.97
CA LEU A 109 4.21 6.99 4.68
C LEU A 109 3.09 7.72 3.91
N PRO A 110 3.27 8.96 3.41
CA PRO A 110 2.24 9.62 2.60
C PRO A 110 1.95 8.89 1.29
N LEU A 111 2.94 8.24 0.66
CA LEU A 111 2.70 7.44 -0.55
C LEU A 111 1.77 6.26 -0.25
N LEU A 112 2.02 5.49 0.80
CA LEU A 112 1.14 4.40 1.23
C LEU A 112 -0.28 4.89 1.54
N LEU A 113 -0.42 6.06 2.18
CA LEU A 113 -1.73 6.67 2.46
C LEU A 113 -2.47 7.06 1.19
N ILE A 114 -1.77 7.65 0.20
CA ILE A 114 -2.34 8.01 -1.10
C ILE A 114 -2.78 6.75 -1.84
N THR A 115 -1.96 5.69 -1.84
CA THR A 115 -2.29 4.41 -2.47
C THR A 115 -3.50 3.76 -1.81
N LEU A 116 -3.57 3.79 -0.46
CA LEU A 116 -4.73 3.30 0.29
C LEU A 116 -6.00 4.10 -0.02
N ALA A 117 -5.91 5.42 -0.08
CA ALA A 117 -7.04 6.28 -0.46
C ALA A 117 -7.52 5.95 -1.89
N GLY A 118 -6.59 5.82 -2.84
CA GLY A 118 -6.90 5.47 -4.22
C GLY A 118 -7.63 4.14 -4.37
N ILE A 119 -7.22 3.11 -3.60
CA ILE A 119 -7.91 1.82 -3.62
C ILE A 119 -9.25 1.88 -2.90
N SER A 120 -9.42 2.73 -1.89
CA SER A 120 -10.65 2.82 -1.09
C SER A 120 -11.76 3.62 -1.77
N MET A 121 -11.44 4.50 -2.71
CA MET A 121 -12.41 5.29 -3.49
C MET A 121 -13.14 4.37 -4.48
N LYS A 122 -14.19 3.67 -4.01
CA LYS A 122 -15.10 2.96 -4.90
C LYS A 122 -15.82 3.97 -5.79
N PRO A 123 -15.86 3.79 -7.14
CA PRO A 123 -16.84 4.49 -7.95
C PRO A 123 -18.22 4.13 -7.39
N SER A 124 -18.96 5.12 -6.88
CA SER A 124 -20.36 4.90 -6.52
C SER A 124 -21.10 4.56 -7.81
N VAL A 125 -21.35 3.28 -8.07
CA VAL A 125 -22.31 2.87 -9.10
C VAL A 125 -23.65 3.36 -8.60
N ARG A 126 -24.09 4.52 -9.10
CA ARG A 126 -25.48 4.94 -8.97
C ARG A 126 -26.30 3.85 -9.65
N LEU A 127 -26.94 3.02 -8.85
CA LEU A 127 -28.02 2.16 -9.35
C LEU A 127 -28.98 3.10 -10.06
N ALA A 128 -29.15 2.91 -11.37
CA ALA A 128 -30.18 3.61 -12.11
C ALA A 128 -31.52 3.36 -11.39
N PRO A 129 -32.32 4.40 -11.15
CA PRO A 129 -33.63 4.20 -10.54
C PRO A 129 -34.40 3.17 -11.35
N PRO A 130 -35.16 2.25 -10.72
CA PRO A 130 -35.96 1.28 -11.44
C PRO A 130 -36.89 2.02 -12.42
N PRO A 131 -37.10 1.46 -13.63
CA PRO A 131 -37.99 2.07 -14.61
C PRO A 131 -39.33 2.33 -13.96
N SER A 132 -39.82 3.56 -14.09
CA SER A 132 -41.07 3.95 -13.46
C SER A 132 -42.21 3.10 -14.01
N ALA A 133 -43.06 2.58 -13.15
CA ALA A 133 -44.21 1.74 -13.51
C ALA A 133 -45.24 2.45 -14.46
N ARG A 134 -44.97 3.68 -14.88
CA ARG A 134 -45.76 4.45 -15.83
C ARG A 134 -45.56 4.03 -17.28
N ASP A 135 -44.40 3.40 -17.61
CA ASP A 135 -44.12 3.04 -19.03
C ASP A 135 -44.79 1.74 -19.45
N SER A 136 -45.36 0.99 -18.52
CA SER A 136 -46.09 -0.26 -18.80
C SER A 136 -47.61 -0.10 -19.02
N ALA A 137 -48.17 1.09 -18.80
CA ALA A 137 -49.62 1.32 -18.93
C ALA A 137 -50.07 1.86 -20.32
N GLY A 138 -49.14 1.98 -21.27
CA GLY A 138 -49.42 2.58 -22.59
C GLY A 138 -49.53 1.57 -23.77
N MET A 139 -49.54 0.26 -23.52
CA MET A 139 -49.67 -0.78 -24.55
C MET A 139 -50.92 -1.64 -24.32
N CYS A 140 -52.11 -1.03 -24.44
CA CYS A 140 -53.38 -1.72 -24.72
C CYS A 140 -54.10 -1.01 -25.85
#